data_d2ec72a952d5220a4f46f13060d804ec
#
_entry.id   d2ec72a952d5220a4f46f13060d804ec
#
_cell.length_a   1.000
_cell.length_b   1.000
_cell.length_c   1.000
_cell.angle_alpha   90.00
_cell.angle_beta   90.00
_cell.angle_gamma   90.00
#
_symmetry.space_group_name_H-M   'P 1'
#
loop_
_entity.id
_entity.type
_entity.pdbx_description
1 polymer ?
#
loop_
_entity_poly.entity_id
_entity_poly.type
_entity_poly.pdbx_seq_one_letter_code
_entity_poly.pdbx_strand_id
1 'polypeptide(L)'
;LMNEAEDKRREYLGNYKSAAITIEHISKLRLLGSINDKVDEANALANRFPLSATQMLLNRMIGDSDAPFIYEKIGTQIKHIMIDEFQDTSMAQWKNFKVLLNDCLAQHSTSLIVGDVKQSIYRWRNSDWRLLNAIGKEFDNKDIGQTTLDTNYRSEANIINFNNVFFEEAAATEFGEFKDTFPGIGDIYRGSNIIQKVPDSKHGQQRGYVEIALLDKQDYRANTLARTVAIVKDLLARGVRQKSIAILTRTNSNITTLGEYLMNELPGVNLVSDEAFVLGASLAVNTIITAMRVLANEDDILSKATLARYTLLLIGQDDTAADIFRHMDNLDDILPKAFRKAERQVLLTKPVYELAETIYSIFSLASVREETAYICKFFDTLATFLSDYPATLKDVLREWDENMCTKAIESDDVDGIRLITIHKSKGLEYDNVIIPFCDWPLERGGIIWLSPDVAPDKELPLAPIEFSKTGLDGTIYEADYEAEHVQNLVDNMNLLYVAFT
;
A
#
# COMPACT_ATOMS: atom_id res chain seq x y z
N LEU A 1 49.40 8.73 -23.39
CA LEU A 1 48.79 9.92 -24.06
C LEU A 1 47.40 9.59 -24.66
N MET A 2 47.26 8.57 -25.55
CA MET A 2 45.94 8.24 -26.12
C MET A 2 45.01 7.70 -25.05
N ASN A 3 45.42 6.79 -24.18
CA ASN A 3 44.61 6.26 -23.10
C ASN A 3 44.22 7.35 -22.10
N GLU A 4 45.20 8.21 -21.70
CA GLU A 4 44.90 9.35 -20.82
C GLU A 4 43.91 10.37 -21.43
N ALA A 5 43.98 10.58 -22.74
CA ALA A 5 43.03 11.46 -23.41
C ALA A 5 41.62 10.84 -23.47
N GLU A 6 41.53 9.52 -23.66
CA GLU A 6 40.25 8.80 -23.65
C GLU A 6 39.67 8.72 -22.24
N ASP A 7 40.48 8.51 -21.23
CA ASP A 7 39.99 8.50 -19.82
C ASP A 7 39.43 9.88 -19.44
N LYS A 8 40.12 10.95 -19.77
CA LYS A 8 39.63 12.32 -19.59
C LYS A 8 38.34 12.58 -20.36
N ARG A 9 38.26 12.10 -21.62
CA ARG A 9 37.04 12.25 -22.41
C ARG A 9 35.87 11.56 -21.74
N ARG A 10 36.05 10.36 -21.22
CA ARG A 10 35.00 9.61 -20.49
C ARG A 10 34.58 10.34 -19.24
N GLU A 11 35.52 10.83 -18.44
CA GLU A 11 35.24 11.60 -17.23
C GLU A 11 34.42 12.87 -17.54
N TYR A 12 34.85 13.69 -18.52
CA TYR A 12 34.10 14.89 -18.90
C TYR A 12 32.73 14.58 -19.47
N LEU A 13 32.61 13.52 -20.24
CA LEU A 13 31.32 13.09 -20.78
C LEU A 13 30.39 12.58 -19.67
N GLY A 14 30.91 11.82 -18.71
CA GLY A 14 30.17 11.36 -17.55
C GLY A 14 29.65 12.53 -16.72
N ASN A 15 30.52 13.50 -16.41
CA ASN A 15 30.13 14.70 -15.66
C ASN A 15 29.07 15.53 -16.42
N TYR A 16 29.21 15.70 -17.73
CA TYR A 16 28.23 16.41 -18.53
C TYR A 16 26.86 15.70 -18.53
N LYS A 17 26.84 14.38 -18.76
CA LYS A 17 25.61 13.58 -18.70
C LYS A 17 24.95 13.68 -17.32
N SER A 18 25.72 13.54 -16.25
CA SER A 18 25.22 13.62 -14.88
C SER A 18 24.56 14.96 -14.59
N ALA A 19 25.25 16.07 -14.92
CA ALA A 19 24.67 17.40 -14.76
C ALA A 19 23.40 17.61 -15.60
N ALA A 20 23.36 17.12 -16.83
CA ALA A 20 22.19 17.24 -17.69
C ALA A 20 20.96 16.52 -17.07
N ILE A 21 21.15 15.28 -16.56
CA ILE A 21 20.11 14.49 -15.92
C ILE A 21 19.61 15.16 -14.62
N THR A 22 20.55 15.66 -13.81
CA THR A 22 20.22 16.35 -12.55
C THR A 22 19.38 17.61 -12.81
N ILE A 23 19.76 18.41 -13.83
CA ILE A 23 19.04 19.63 -14.17
C ILE A 23 17.64 19.35 -14.71
N GLU A 24 17.43 18.26 -15.46
CA GLU A 24 16.16 17.89 -16.06
C GLU A 24 15.02 17.85 -15.04
N HIS A 25 15.31 17.39 -13.82
CA HIS A 25 14.29 17.21 -12.80
C HIS A 25 14.44 18.13 -11.58
N ILE A 26 15.39 19.04 -11.58
CA ILE A 26 15.69 19.92 -10.43
C ILE A 26 14.48 20.77 -9.99
N SER A 27 13.58 21.08 -10.91
CA SER A 27 12.34 21.81 -10.61
C SER A 27 11.45 21.04 -9.62
N LYS A 28 11.53 19.70 -9.60
CA LYS A 28 10.79 18.86 -8.65
C LYS A 28 11.28 19.06 -7.22
N LEU A 29 12.60 19.23 -7.02
CA LEU A 29 13.17 19.51 -5.71
C LEU A 29 12.65 20.86 -5.17
N ARG A 30 12.61 21.89 -6.02
CA ARG A 30 12.05 23.19 -5.66
C ARG A 30 10.56 23.12 -5.33
N LEU A 31 9.80 22.35 -6.12
CA LEU A 31 8.38 22.14 -5.86
C LEU A 31 8.14 21.40 -4.53
N LEU A 32 8.96 20.38 -4.23
CA LEU A 32 8.90 19.63 -2.98
C LEU A 32 9.13 20.56 -1.77
N GLY A 33 10.13 21.44 -1.83
CA GLY A 33 10.36 22.47 -0.80
C GLY A 33 9.13 23.35 -0.59
N SER A 34 8.56 23.89 -1.68
CA SER A 34 7.38 24.73 -1.61
C SER A 34 6.14 24.01 -1.07
N ILE A 35 5.97 22.74 -1.38
CA ILE A 35 4.89 21.89 -0.82
C ILE A 35 5.10 21.69 0.67
N ASN A 36 6.33 21.37 1.09
CA ASN A 36 6.65 21.17 2.52
C ASN A 36 6.34 22.45 3.33
N ASP A 37 6.77 23.62 2.86
CA ASP A 37 6.49 24.89 3.52
C ASP A 37 4.97 25.13 3.67
N LYS A 38 4.19 24.82 2.64
CA LYS A 38 2.73 24.94 2.67
C LYS A 38 2.06 23.93 3.58
N VAL A 39 2.56 22.71 3.65
CA VAL A 39 2.08 21.69 4.59
C VAL A 39 2.35 22.12 6.03
N ASP A 40 3.55 22.64 6.31
CA ASP A 40 3.89 23.12 7.65
C ASP A 40 3.03 24.33 8.05
N GLU A 41 2.79 25.28 7.13
CA GLU A 41 1.88 26.42 7.34
C GLU A 41 0.44 25.94 7.64
N ALA A 42 -0.09 25.02 6.84
CA ALA A 42 -1.44 24.47 7.00
C ALA A 42 -1.61 23.70 8.32
N ASN A 43 -0.60 22.92 8.71
CA ASN A 43 -0.60 22.19 9.98
C ASN A 43 -0.54 23.15 11.19
N ALA A 44 0.29 24.19 11.10
CA ALA A 44 0.38 25.21 12.15
C ALA A 44 -0.95 25.96 12.32
N LEU A 45 -1.59 26.39 11.21
CA LEU A 45 -2.90 27.06 11.24
C LEU A 45 -4.01 26.16 11.80
N ALA A 46 -3.97 24.87 11.49
CA ALA A 46 -4.95 23.89 11.98
C ALA A 46 -4.60 23.36 13.38
N ASN A 47 -3.50 23.79 14.00
CA ASN A 47 -2.95 23.24 15.24
C ASN A 47 -2.83 21.72 15.21
N ARG A 48 -2.35 21.17 14.07
CA ARG A 48 -2.15 19.74 13.84
C ARG A 48 -0.66 19.40 13.89
N PHE A 49 -0.34 18.26 14.47
CA PHE A 49 1.01 17.71 14.46
C PHE A 49 1.00 16.37 13.71
N PRO A 50 1.68 16.25 12.53
CA PRO A 50 1.71 15.02 11.77
C PRO A 50 2.48 13.93 12.53
N LEU A 51 1.90 12.73 12.65
CA LEU A 51 2.60 11.59 13.26
C LEU A 51 3.90 11.24 12.54
N SER A 52 3.98 11.46 11.23
CA SER A 52 5.20 11.26 10.44
C SER A 52 6.36 12.17 10.88
N ALA A 53 6.08 13.36 11.42
CA ALA A 53 7.10 14.27 11.93
C ALA A 53 7.64 13.85 13.32
N THR A 54 6.95 12.96 14.03
CA THR A 54 7.34 12.52 15.39
C THR A 54 8.73 11.92 15.42
N GLN A 55 9.07 11.08 14.44
CA GLN A 55 10.37 10.41 14.40
C GLN A 55 11.52 11.41 14.16
N MET A 56 11.34 12.37 13.26
CA MET A 56 12.32 13.41 13.02
C MET A 56 12.47 14.34 14.23
N LEU A 57 11.36 14.67 14.89
CA LEU A 57 11.39 15.47 16.11
C LEU A 57 12.16 14.75 17.20
N LEU A 58 11.87 13.47 17.45
CA LEU A 58 12.59 12.64 18.41
C LEU A 58 14.09 12.58 18.07
N ASN A 59 14.44 12.33 16.81
CA ASN A 59 15.84 12.33 16.38
C ASN A 59 16.56 13.67 16.66
N ARG A 60 15.89 14.80 16.44
CA ARG A 60 16.44 16.12 16.76
C ARG A 60 16.58 16.35 18.27
N MET A 61 15.62 15.87 19.06
CA MET A 61 15.62 16.00 20.52
C MET A 61 16.64 15.07 21.17
N ILE A 62 16.86 13.89 20.61
CA ILE A 62 17.86 12.93 21.06
C ILE A 62 19.26 13.46 20.70
N GLY A 63 19.42 14.05 19.50
CA GLY A 63 20.70 14.59 19.02
C GLY A 63 21.81 13.51 19.03
N ASP A 64 23.05 13.94 19.09
CA ASP A 64 24.23 13.07 19.24
C ASP A 64 24.58 12.81 20.71
N SER A 65 23.67 13.05 21.64
CA SER A 65 23.90 12.83 23.08
C SER A 65 23.72 11.35 23.43
N ASP A 66 24.69 10.79 24.14
CA ASP A 66 24.67 9.41 24.62
C ASP A 66 23.58 9.15 25.68
N ALA A 67 23.09 10.18 26.34
CA ALA A 67 22.03 10.10 27.34
C ALA A 67 21.03 11.27 27.22
N PRO A 68 20.14 11.26 26.21
CA PRO A 68 19.14 12.30 26.05
C PRO A 68 18.17 12.35 27.25
N PHE A 69 17.86 13.56 27.70
CA PHE A 69 16.91 13.84 28.79
C PHE A 69 15.58 13.04 28.71
N ILE A 70 15.11 12.75 27.49
CA ILE A 70 13.89 11.96 27.28
C ILE A 70 14.06 10.55 27.83
N TYR A 71 15.23 9.94 27.63
CA TYR A 71 15.50 8.58 28.08
C TYR A 71 15.83 8.50 29.57
N GLU A 72 16.33 9.55 30.18
CA GLU A 72 16.47 9.59 31.63
C GLU A 72 15.12 9.43 32.34
N LYS A 73 14.04 9.98 31.75
CA LYS A 73 12.67 9.83 32.29
C LYS A 73 12.04 8.47 32.00
N ILE A 74 12.35 7.84 30.89
CA ILE A 74 11.72 6.58 30.44
C ILE A 74 12.61 5.38 30.80
N GLY A 75 13.92 5.49 30.60
CA GLY A 75 14.89 4.41 30.72
C GLY A 75 14.97 3.79 32.11
N THR A 76 14.75 4.58 33.18
CA THR A 76 14.74 4.04 34.56
C THR A 76 13.60 3.06 34.83
N GLN A 77 12.58 3.01 33.96
CA GLN A 77 11.40 2.17 34.11
C GLN A 77 11.39 0.96 33.16
N ILE A 78 12.15 1.03 32.05
CA ILE A 78 12.20 -0.04 31.03
C ILE A 78 13.44 -0.90 31.29
N LYS A 79 13.20 -2.16 31.66
CA LYS A 79 14.28 -3.12 31.93
C LYS A 79 14.54 -4.05 30.74
N HIS A 80 13.52 -4.40 29.98
CA HIS A 80 13.60 -5.32 28.85
C HIS A 80 12.92 -4.72 27.64
N ILE A 81 13.57 -4.81 26.48
CA ILE A 81 13.01 -4.38 25.19
C ILE A 81 12.88 -5.60 24.31
N MET A 82 11.68 -5.83 23.78
CA MET A 82 11.40 -6.85 22.78
C MET A 82 10.87 -6.17 21.54
N ILE A 83 11.52 -6.39 20.39
CA ILE A 83 11.12 -5.83 19.11
C ILE A 83 10.81 -7.00 18.17
N ASP A 84 9.59 -7.08 17.69
CA ASP A 84 9.17 -8.01 16.68
C ASP A 84 9.10 -7.30 15.30
N GLU A 85 9.07 -8.07 14.22
CA GLU A 85 9.05 -7.57 12.85
C GLU A 85 10.16 -6.54 12.56
N PHE A 86 11.36 -6.76 13.12
CA PHE A 86 12.45 -5.78 13.07
C PHE A 86 12.89 -5.40 11.65
N GLN A 87 12.69 -6.28 10.66
CA GLN A 87 12.98 -6.01 9.25
C GLN A 87 12.16 -4.84 8.66
N ASP A 88 11.07 -4.45 9.33
CA ASP A 88 10.24 -3.30 8.92
C ASP A 88 10.68 -1.98 9.58
N THR A 89 11.74 -2.03 10.39
CA THR A 89 12.28 -0.86 11.09
C THR A 89 13.06 0.03 10.12
N SER A 90 12.81 1.35 10.17
CA SER A 90 13.60 2.33 9.45
C SER A 90 14.89 2.70 10.20
N MET A 91 15.89 3.22 9.50
CA MET A 91 17.12 3.74 10.11
C MET A 91 16.82 4.82 11.17
N ALA A 92 15.83 5.69 10.92
CA ALA A 92 15.44 6.73 11.86
C ALA A 92 14.83 6.15 13.15
N GLN A 93 13.98 5.13 13.02
CA GLN A 93 13.44 4.42 14.18
C GLN A 93 14.54 3.69 14.94
N TRP A 94 15.41 3.00 14.22
CA TRP A 94 16.51 2.28 14.82
C TRP A 94 17.43 3.19 15.66
N LYS A 95 17.83 4.33 15.11
CA LYS A 95 18.63 5.31 15.85
C LYS A 95 17.99 5.71 17.18
N ASN A 96 16.68 5.90 17.20
CA ASN A 96 15.94 6.21 18.42
C ASN A 96 15.93 5.04 19.40
N PHE A 97 15.65 3.83 18.95
CA PHE A 97 15.57 2.66 19.84
C PHE A 97 16.93 2.16 20.31
N LYS A 98 18.00 2.31 19.51
CA LYS A 98 19.33 1.84 19.84
C LYS A 98 19.86 2.44 21.13
N VAL A 99 19.63 3.74 21.37
CA VAL A 99 20.05 4.43 22.60
C VAL A 99 19.36 3.81 23.82
N LEU A 100 18.04 3.63 23.74
CA LEU A 100 17.26 3.02 24.83
C LEU A 100 17.66 1.55 25.07
N LEU A 101 17.92 0.79 24.00
CA LEU A 101 18.38 -0.59 24.09
C LEU A 101 19.75 -0.67 24.74
N ASN A 102 20.67 0.23 24.39
CA ASN A 102 22.00 0.31 25.02
C ASN A 102 21.91 0.57 26.53
N ASP A 103 21.01 1.47 26.93
CA ASP A 103 20.79 1.76 28.37
C ASP A 103 20.25 0.52 29.10
N CYS A 104 19.27 -0.18 28.55
CA CYS A 104 18.77 -1.43 29.12
C CYS A 104 19.86 -2.48 29.24
N LEU A 105 20.71 -2.65 28.23
CA LEU A 105 21.80 -3.62 28.25
C LEU A 105 22.92 -3.23 29.25
N ALA A 106 23.16 -1.94 29.44
CA ALA A 106 24.11 -1.44 30.44
C ALA A 106 23.66 -1.77 31.88
N GLN A 107 22.35 -1.91 32.09
CA GLN A 107 21.77 -2.32 33.40
C GLN A 107 21.70 -3.84 33.58
N HIS A 108 22.46 -4.62 32.78
CA HIS A 108 22.47 -6.10 32.80
C HIS A 108 21.10 -6.73 32.50
N SER A 109 20.24 -6.04 31.77
CA SER A 109 18.95 -6.56 31.33
C SER A 109 19.09 -7.32 30.01
N THR A 110 18.16 -8.23 29.75
CA THR A 110 18.09 -8.98 28.49
C THR A 110 17.07 -8.33 27.56
N SER A 111 17.38 -8.32 26.27
CA SER A 111 16.47 -7.81 25.23
C SER A 111 16.38 -8.81 24.08
N LEU A 112 15.31 -8.74 23.31
CA LEU A 112 15.04 -9.65 22.20
C LEU A 112 14.67 -8.86 20.94
N ILE A 113 15.32 -9.21 19.83
CA ILE A 113 14.97 -8.69 18.51
C ILE A 113 14.60 -9.90 17.64
N VAL A 114 13.42 -9.86 17.03
CA VAL A 114 12.90 -10.91 16.15
C VAL A 114 12.58 -10.30 14.79
N GLY A 115 12.89 -11.01 13.72
CA GLY A 115 12.57 -10.59 12.37
C GLY A 115 13.02 -11.59 11.32
N ASP A 116 12.52 -11.41 10.11
CA ASP A 116 12.88 -12.18 8.93
C ASP A 116 13.11 -11.24 7.75
N VAL A 117 14.34 -11.17 7.28
CA VAL A 117 14.75 -10.31 6.14
C VAL A 117 13.89 -10.54 4.90
N LYS A 118 13.47 -11.80 4.67
CA LYS A 118 12.64 -12.20 3.53
C LYS A 118 11.20 -11.70 3.62
N GLN A 119 10.78 -11.19 4.78
CA GLN A 119 9.46 -10.58 4.99
C GLN A 119 9.51 -9.04 5.00
N SER A 120 10.63 -8.42 4.65
CA SER A 120 10.74 -6.97 4.52
C SER A 120 10.09 -6.50 3.22
N ILE A 121 8.89 -5.92 3.30
CA ILE A 121 8.10 -5.44 2.15
C ILE A 121 7.68 -3.96 2.26
N TYR A 122 8.25 -3.22 3.23
CA TYR A 122 7.90 -1.84 3.51
C TYR A 122 9.03 -0.84 3.23
N ARG A 123 9.95 -1.16 2.28
CA ARG A 123 11.04 -0.25 1.90
C ARG A 123 10.51 1.12 1.43
N TRP A 124 9.34 1.17 0.81
CA TRP A 124 8.65 2.41 0.44
C TRP A 124 8.21 3.28 1.65
N ARG A 125 8.27 2.74 2.88
CA ARG A 125 8.14 3.46 4.16
C ARG A 125 9.49 3.66 4.86
N ASN A 126 10.59 3.54 4.12
CA ASN A 126 11.97 3.65 4.63
C ASN A 126 12.39 2.51 5.58
N SER A 127 11.75 1.33 5.55
CA SER A 127 12.31 0.16 6.23
C SER A 127 13.59 -0.29 5.52
N ASP A 128 14.52 -0.85 6.30
CA ASP A 128 15.81 -1.31 5.79
C ASP A 128 16.13 -2.70 6.36
N TRP A 129 15.92 -3.75 5.55
CA TRP A 129 16.20 -5.12 5.93
C TRP A 129 17.68 -5.37 6.31
N ARG A 130 18.61 -4.54 5.81
CA ARG A 130 20.05 -4.64 6.09
C ARG A 130 20.34 -4.40 7.57
N LEU A 131 19.50 -3.65 8.28
CA LEU A 131 19.64 -3.43 9.71
C LEU A 131 19.60 -4.74 10.50
N LEU A 132 18.69 -5.65 10.16
CA LEU A 132 18.61 -6.94 10.83
C LEU A 132 19.87 -7.78 10.59
N ASN A 133 20.40 -7.79 9.38
CA ASN A 133 21.66 -8.50 9.07
C ASN A 133 22.88 -7.89 9.76
N ALA A 134 22.86 -6.59 10.00
CA ALA A 134 23.96 -5.87 10.63
C ALA A 134 23.86 -5.84 12.16
N ILE A 135 22.73 -6.26 12.75
CA ILE A 135 22.43 -6.05 14.16
C ILE A 135 23.54 -6.59 15.11
N GLY A 136 24.15 -7.71 14.77
CA GLY A 136 25.26 -8.27 15.53
C GLY A 136 26.51 -7.40 15.58
N LYS A 137 26.69 -6.47 14.63
CA LYS A 137 27.83 -5.53 14.55
C LYS A 137 27.54 -4.21 15.24
N GLU A 138 26.27 -3.96 15.59
CA GLU A 138 25.82 -2.69 16.18
C GLU A 138 26.13 -2.56 17.68
N PHE A 139 26.50 -3.67 18.33
CA PHE A 139 26.74 -3.74 19.77
C PHE A 139 28.15 -4.26 20.05
N ASP A 140 29.07 -3.36 20.36
CA ASP A 140 30.43 -3.71 20.71
C ASP A 140 30.49 -4.48 22.05
N ASN A 141 31.25 -5.58 22.07
CA ASN A 141 31.59 -6.37 23.27
C ASN A 141 30.41 -6.89 24.12
N LYS A 142 29.25 -7.13 23.52
CA LYS A 142 28.09 -7.69 24.24
C LYS A 142 27.83 -9.12 23.78
N ASP A 143 27.41 -9.97 24.70
CA ASP A 143 27.00 -11.34 24.40
C ASP A 143 25.68 -11.33 23.62
N ILE A 144 25.79 -11.44 22.31
CA ILE A 144 24.63 -11.55 21.40
C ILE A 144 24.46 -13.03 21.05
N GLY A 145 23.39 -13.63 21.56
CA GLY A 145 22.95 -14.94 21.13
C GLY A 145 22.07 -14.81 19.87
N GLN A 146 22.44 -15.50 18.80
CA GLN A 146 21.62 -15.59 17.60
C GLN A 146 21.05 -17.00 17.48
N THR A 147 19.73 -17.08 17.28
CA THR A 147 19.00 -18.34 17.09
C THR A 147 18.10 -18.22 15.89
N THR A 148 18.14 -19.20 14.99
CA THR A 148 17.26 -19.26 13.82
C THR A 148 16.06 -20.12 14.14
N LEU A 149 14.85 -19.59 13.92
CA LEU A 149 13.59 -20.32 13.98
C LEU A 149 13.32 -20.91 12.60
N ASP A 150 13.73 -22.16 12.39
CA ASP A 150 13.74 -22.78 11.06
C ASP A 150 12.52 -23.68 10.77
N THR A 151 11.64 -23.88 11.74
CA THR A 151 10.51 -24.79 11.60
C THR A 151 9.22 -24.06 11.30
N ASN A 152 8.58 -24.38 10.18
CA ASN A 152 7.30 -23.82 9.75
C ASN A 152 6.13 -24.66 10.25
N TYR A 153 5.41 -24.18 11.26
CA TYR A 153 4.23 -24.84 11.81
C TYR A 153 2.93 -24.48 11.08
N ARG A 154 2.90 -23.38 10.32
CA ARG A 154 1.73 -22.86 9.59
C ARG A 154 1.36 -23.75 8.42
N SER A 155 2.28 -23.96 7.51
CA SER A 155 2.02 -24.58 6.21
C SER A 155 2.10 -26.11 6.23
N GLU A 156 1.48 -26.77 5.26
CA GLU A 156 1.60 -28.21 5.02
C GLU A 156 2.92 -28.54 4.29
N ALA A 157 3.35 -29.79 4.42
CA ALA A 157 4.68 -30.25 3.97
C ALA A 157 4.99 -29.96 2.50
N ASN A 158 4.02 -30.18 1.59
CA ASN A 158 4.24 -29.92 0.16
C ASN A 158 4.43 -28.45 -0.15
N ILE A 159 3.77 -27.55 0.59
CA ILE A 159 3.92 -26.08 0.43
C ILE A 159 5.30 -25.65 0.91
N ILE A 160 5.74 -26.14 2.08
CA ILE A 160 7.07 -25.86 2.62
C ILE A 160 8.16 -26.30 1.63
N ASN A 161 8.06 -27.53 1.13
CA ASN A 161 9.04 -28.07 0.18
C ASN A 161 9.05 -27.29 -1.15
N PHE A 162 7.88 -26.93 -1.66
CA PHE A 162 7.77 -26.08 -2.85
C PHE A 162 8.45 -24.73 -2.62
N ASN A 163 8.15 -24.06 -1.52
CA ASN A 163 8.72 -22.74 -1.21
C ASN A 163 10.25 -22.82 -1.10
N ASN A 164 10.79 -23.81 -0.42
CA ASN A 164 12.22 -24.01 -0.30
C ASN A 164 12.91 -24.09 -1.67
N VAL A 165 12.39 -24.96 -2.57
CA VAL A 165 12.97 -25.14 -3.91
C VAL A 165 12.77 -23.88 -4.77
N PHE A 166 11.57 -23.33 -4.75
CA PHE A 166 11.25 -22.16 -5.58
C PHE A 166 12.15 -20.96 -5.26
N PHE A 167 12.28 -20.61 -3.98
CA PHE A 167 13.07 -19.42 -3.61
C PHE A 167 14.58 -19.63 -3.74
N GLU A 168 15.06 -20.85 -3.58
CA GLU A 168 16.48 -21.17 -3.82
C GLU A 168 16.83 -21.01 -5.30
N GLU A 169 16.01 -21.56 -6.21
CA GLU A 169 16.21 -21.45 -7.65
C GLU A 169 15.98 -20.02 -8.19
N ALA A 170 14.93 -19.35 -7.71
CA ALA A 170 14.66 -17.97 -8.08
C ALA A 170 15.80 -17.02 -7.65
N ALA A 171 16.32 -17.19 -6.43
CA ALA A 171 17.45 -16.41 -5.96
C ALA A 171 18.75 -16.71 -6.72
N ALA A 172 18.97 -17.96 -7.11
CA ALA A 172 20.12 -18.35 -7.92
C ALA A 172 20.05 -17.68 -9.32
N THR A 173 18.85 -17.58 -9.87
CA THR A 173 18.60 -16.97 -11.18
C THR A 173 18.75 -15.44 -11.12
N GLU A 174 18.05 -14.78 -10.20
CA GLU A 174 17.97 -13.32 -10.15
C GLU A 174 19.24 -12.67 -9.58
N PHE A 175 19.85 -13.27 -8.55
CA PHE A 175 21.03 -12.68 -7.90
C PHE A 175 22.36 -13.27 -8.38
N GLY A 176 22.33 -14.22 -9.31
CA GLY A 176 23.53 -14.87 -9.83
C GLY A 176 24.52 -13.93 -10.46
N GLU A 177 24.03 -12.91 -11.17
CA GLU A 177 24.83 -11.89 -11.87
C GLU A 177 25.44 -10.86 -10.91
N PHE A 178 24.90 -10.69 -9.71
CA PHE A 178 25.29 -9.64 -8.77
C PHE A 178 26.23 -10.10 -7.64
N LYS A 179 26.71 -11.35 -7.69
CA LYS A 179 27.54 -11.94 -6.62
C LYS A 179 28.79 -11.14 -6.30
N ASP A 180 29.41 -10.58 -7.32
CA ASP A 180 30.68 -9.85 -7.20
C ASP A 180 30.45 -8.38 -6.82
N THR A 181 29.36 -7.78 -7.29
CA THR A 181 29.03 -6.37 -7.06
C THR A 181 28.35 -6.16 -5.71
N PHE A 182 27.46 -7.08 -5.32
CA PHE A 182 26.72 -7.03 -4.05
C PHE A 182 26.90 -8.33 -3.26
N PRO A 183 28.08 -8.55 -2.66
CA PRO A 183 28.34 -9.76 -1.89
C PRO A 183 27.36 -9.88 -0.72
N GLY A 184 26.78 -11.06 -0.54
CA GLY A 184 25.85 -11.36 0.53
C GLY A 184 24.37 -11.20 0.17
N ILE A 185 24.01 -10.63 -1.01
CA ILE A 185 22.60 -10.51 -1.39
C ILE A 185 21.99 -11.89 -1.66
N GLY A 186 22.75 -12.77 -2.28
CA GLY A 186 22.33 -14.16 -2.50
C GLY A 186 22.23 -15.00 -1.21
N ASP A 187 22.88 -14.56 -0.12
CA ASP A 187 22.87 -15.30 1.14
C ASP A 187 21.52 -15.16 1.88
N ILE A 188 20.74 -14.11 1.58
CA ILE A 188 19.39 -13.93 2.13
C ILE A 188 18.52 -15.15 1.83
N TYR A 189 18.70 -15.74 0.64
CA TYR A 189 17.87 -16.83 0.12
C TYR A 189 18.65 -18.13 -0.06
N ARG A 190 19.71 -18.38 0.75
CA ARG A 190 20.53 -19.60 0.66
C ARG A 190 20.60 -20.38 1.96
N GLY A 191 20.68 -21.70 1.82
CA GLY A 191 20.96 -22.63 2.89
C GLY A 191 20.02 -22.46 4.08
N SER A 192 20.57 -22.36 5.28
CA SER A 192 19.77 -22.23 6.52
C SER A 192 18.91 -20.98 6.61
N ASN A 193 19.16 -19.97 5.76
CA ASN A 193 18.39 -18.74 5.79
C ASN A 193 17.03 -18.88 5.07
N ILE A 194 16.90 -19.83 4.13
CA ILE A 194 15.68 -20.04 3.37
C ILE A 194 15.00 -21.35 3.68
N ILE A 195 15.75 -22.41 3.99
CA ILE A 195 15.22 -23.74 4.19
C ILE A 195 14.38 -23.77 5.46
N GLN A 196 13.07 -23.90 5.28
CA GLN A 196 12.11 -24.12 6.36
C GLN A 196 11.97 -25.63 6.58
N LYS A 197 12.04 -26.04 7.85
CA LYS A 197 11.82 -27.43 8.23
C LYS A 197 10.34 -27.76 8.37
N VAL A 198 9.97 -28.93 7.92
CA VAL A 198 8.66 -29.51 8.19
C VAL A 198 8.62 -29.99 9.64
N PRO A 199 7.63 -29.65 10.46
CA PRO A 199 7.52 -30.13 11.84
C PRO A 199 7.40 -31.67 11.87
N ASP A 200 7.93 -32.29 12.91
CA ASP A 200 7.87 -33.76 13.08
C ASP A 200 6.44 -34.32 13.00
N SER A 201 5.46 -33.56 13.49
CA SER A 201 4.03 -33.90 13.43
C SER A 201 3.47 -33.99 12.00
N LYS A 202 4.13 -33.37 11.02
CA LYS A 202 3.74 -33.33 9.60
C LYS A 202 4.69 -34.16 8.72
N HIS A 203 5.75 -34.74 9.26
CA HIS A 203 6.69 -35.56 8.53
C HIS A 203 5.99 -36.78 7.92
N GLY A 204 6.31 -37.07 6.65
CA GLY A 204 5.72 -38.20 5.90
C GLY A 204 4.28 -37.97 5.43
N GLN A 205 3.64 -36.84 5.80
CA GLN A 205 2.33 -36.50 5.28
C GLN A 205 2.50 -35.73 3.96
N GLN A 206 2.04 -36.29 2.84
CA GLN A 206 1.95 -35.60 1.55
C GLN A 206 0.69 -34.72 1.52
N ARG A 207 0.65 -33.68 2.37
CA ARG A 207 -0.44 -32.73 2.45
C ARG A 207 0.01 -31.38 1.91
N GLY A 208 -0.97 -30.59 1.45
CA GLY A 208 -0.77 -29.32 0.78
C GLY A 208 -0.75 -29.48 -0.74
N TYR A 209 -1.24 -28.50 -1.44
CA TYR A 209 -1.34 -28.47 -2.89
C TYR A 209 -0.84 -27.13 -3.42
N VAL A 210 0.00 -27.18 -4.43
CA VAL A 210 0.49 -25.99 -5.14
C VAL A 210 0.23 -26.18 -6.63
N GLU A 211 -0.34 -25.19 -7.27
CA GLU A 211 -0.56 -25.15 -8.71
C GLU A 211 0.01 -23.84 -9.28
N ILE A 212 0.76 -23.94 -10.35
CA ILE A 212 1.19 -22.79 -11.16
C ILE A 212 0.57 -22.93 -12.53
N ALA A 213 -0.24 -21.98 -12.94
CA ALA A 213 -0.85 -21.92 -14.25
C ALA A 213 -0.20 -20.82 -15.10
N LEU A 214 0.44 -21.21 -16.20
CA LEU A 214 0.93 -20.28 -17.21
C LEU A 214 -0.17 -20.05 -18.23
N LEU A 215 -0.62 -18.80 -18.34
CA LEU A 215 -1.69 -18.40 -19.24
C LEU A 215 -1.12 -17.73 -20.50
N ASP A 216 -1.84 -17.85 -21.63
CA ASP A 216 -1.47 -17.16 -22.86
C ASP A 216 -1.50 -15.63 -22.66
N LYS A 217 -0.55 -14.95 -23.27
CA LYS A 217 -0.47 -13.49 -23.25
C LYS A 217 -1.68 -12.85 -23.94
N GLN A 218 -2.23 -13.53 -24.96
CA GLN A 218 -3.45 -13.07 -25.61
C GLN A 218 -4.62 -13.28 -24.62
N ASP A 219 -5.40 -12.21 -24.40
CA ASP A 219 -6.54 -12.18 -23.47
C ASP A 219 -6.17 -12.57 -22.02
N TYR A 220 -4.90 -12.39 -21.64
CA TYR A 220 -4.36 -12.76 -20.32
C TYR A 220 -5.25 -12.34 -19.16
N ARG A 221 -5.73 -11.08 -19.16
CA ARG A 221 -6.55 -10.55 -18.06
C ARG A 221 -7.90 -11.28 -17.96
N ALA A 222 -8.58 -11.51 -19.09
CA ALA A 222 -9.84 -12.24 -19.12
C ALA A 222 -9.66 -13.71 -18.70
N ASN A 223 -8.59 -14.36 -19.21
CA ASN A 223 -8.25 -15.74 -18.87
C ASN A 223 -7.93 -15.89 -17.38
N THR A 224 -7.21 -14.93 -16.79
CA THR A 224 -6.88 -14.91 -15.35
C THR A 224 -8.14 -14.82 -14.50
N LEU A 225 -9.07 -13.93 -14.85
CA LEU A 225 -10.36 -13.77 -14.15
C LEU A 225 -11.19 -15.07 -14.23
N ALA A 226 -11.33 -15.62 -15.43
CA ALA A 226 -12.08 -16.86 -15.66
C ALA A 226 -11.45 -18.04 -14.90
N ARG A 227 -10.13 -18.16 -14.89
CA ARG A 227 -9.42 -19.21 -14.14
C ARG A 227 -9.62 -19.05 -12.64
N THR A 228 -9.56 -17.83 -12.11
CA THR A 228 -9.80 -17.53 -10.69
C THR A 228 -11.20 -17.99 -10.27
N VAL A 229 -12.23 -17.65 -11.07
CA VAL A 229 -13.61 -18.11 -10.84
C VAL A 229 -13.72 -19.62 -10.87
N ALA A 230 -13.06 -20.30 -11.82
CA ALA A 230 -13.07 -21.75 -11.93
C ALA A 230 -12.46 -22.41 -10.68
N ILE A 231 -11.34 -21.89 -10.16
CA ILE A 231 -10.71 -22.37 -8.92
C ILE A 231 -11.64 -22.19 -7.72
N VAL A 232 -12.25 -21.00 -7.59
CA VAL A 232 -13.19 -20.71 -6.50
C VAL A 232 -14.40 -21.66 -6.57
N LYS A 233 -14.98 -21.87 -7.76
CA LYS A 233 -16.10 -22.82 -7.97
C LYS A 233 -15.71 -24.26 -7.53
N ASP A 234 -14.52 -24.71 -7.90
CA ASP A 234 -14.04 -26.05 -7.53
C ASP A 234 -13.85 -26.19 -6.01
N LEU A 235 -13.24 -25.20 -5.34
CA LEU A 235 -13.07 -25.18 -3.89
C LEU A 235 -14.42 -25.23 -3.16
N LEU A 236 -15.39 -24.41 -3.58
CA LEU A 236 -16.73 -24.39 -2.99
C LEU A 236 -17.46 -25.71 -3.23
N ALA A 237 -17.34 -26.32 -4.42
CA ALA A 237 -17.92 -27.63 -4.73
C ALA A 237 -17.35 -28.75 -3.87
N ARG A 238 -16.09 -28.63 -3.43
CA ARG A 238 -15.46 -29.55 -2.46
C ARG A 238 -15.85 -29.27 -1.01
N GLY A 239 -16.69 -28.29 -0.74
CA GLY A 239 -17.15 -27.93 0.60
C GLY A 239 -16.21 -27.05 1.40
N VAL A 240 -15.25 -26.38 0.75
CA VAL A 240 -14.40 -25.37 1.38
C VAL A 240 -15.26 -24.16 1.76
N ARG A 241 -15.12 -23.69 3.01
CA ARG A 241 -15.84 -22.50 3.48
C ARG A 241 -15.30 -21.25 2.82
N GLN A 242 -16.17 -20.29 2.52
CA GLN A 242 -15.77 -19.03 1.86
C GLN A 242 -14.66 -18.30 2.63
N LYS A 243 -14.75 -18.20 3.95
CA LYS A 243 -13.76 -17.56 4.82
C LYS A 243 -12.37 -18.22 4.83
N SER A 244 -12.29 -19.46 4.37
CA SER A 244 -11.02 -20.20 4.23
C SER A 244 -10.34 -19.93 2.88
N ILE A 245 -10.88 -19.04 2.05
CA ILE A 245 -10.33 -18.68 0.73
C ILE A 245 -9.89 -17.23 0.75
N ALA A 246 -8.64 -16.97 0.41
CA ALA A 246 -8.11 -15.63 0.18
C ALA A 246 -7.58 -15.50 -1.25
N ILE A 247 -7.87 -14.35 -1.86
CA ILE A 247 -7.34 -13.98 -3.17
C ILE A 247 -6.42 -12.79 -2.96
N LEU A 248 -5.13 -12.99 -3.19
CA LEU A 248 -4.09 -11.99 -2.97
C LEU A 248 -3.74 -11.29 -4.28
N THR A 249 -3.67 -9.98 -4.25
CA THR A 249 -3.27 -9.17 -5.42
C THR A 249 -2.13 -8.21 -5.09
N ARG A 250 -1.44 -7.74 -6.12
CA ARG A 250 -0.38 -6.72 -5.97
C ARG A 250 -0.94 -5.32 -5.79
N THR A 251 -2.10 -5.01 -6.39
CA THR A 251 -2.66 -3.65 -6.46
C THR A 251 -4.16 -3.64 -6.12
N ASN A 252 -4.63 -2.52 -5.58
CA ASN A 252 -6.05 -2.32 -5.26
C ASN A 252 -6.94 -2.34 -6.51
N SER A 253 -6.44 -1.85 -7.66
CA SER A 253 -7.20 -1.89 -8.92
C SER A 253 -7.56 -3.31 -9.36
N ASN A 254 -6.69 -4.28 -9.08
CA ASN A 254 -6.97 -5.69 -9.34
C ASN A 254 -8.03 -6.25 -8.39
N ILE A 255 -8.08 -5.79 -7.14
CA ILE A 255 -9.12 -6.16 -6.17
C ILE A 255 -10.49 -5.74 -6.68
N THR A 256 -10.65 -4.48 -7.10
CA THR A 256 -11.92 -3.96 -7.63
C THR A 256 -12.38 -4.77 -8.84
N THR A 257 -11.49 -4.99 -9.82
CA THR A 257 -11.80 -5.79 -11.02
C THR A 257 -12.21 -7.22 -10.69
N LEU A 258 -11.50 -7.87 -9.75
CA LEU A 258 -11.82 -9.22 -9.30
C LEU A 258 -13.14 -9.26 -8.55
N GLY A 259 -13.39 -8.29 -7.68
CA GLY A 259 -14.62 -8.18 -6.91
C GLY A 259 -15.85 -8.10 -7.82
N GLU A 260 -15.84 -7.17 -8.78
CA GLU A 260 -16.90 -7.02 -9.76
C GLU A 260 -17.13 -8.31 -10.58
N TYR A 261 -16.05 -8.91 -11.07
CA TYR A 261 -16.15 -10.13 -11.88
C TYR A 261 -16.66 -11.32 -11.08
N LEU A 262 -16.17 -11.52 -9.85
CA LEU A 262 -16.62 -12.60 -8.96
C LEU A 262 -18.09 -12.45 -8.56
N MET A 263 -18.57 -11.25 -8.24
CA MET A 263 -19.97 -11.00 -7.91
C MET A 263 -20.90 -11.34 -9.08
N ASN A 264 -20.49 -11.02 -10.31
CA ASN A 264 -21.26 -11.32 -11.51
C ASN A 264 -21.31 -12.83 -11.83
N GLU A 265 -20.19 -13.53 -11.68
CA GLU A 265 -20.05 -14.94 -12.08
C GLU A 265 -20.45 -15.93 -10.98
N LEU A 266 -20.50 -15.50 -9.73
CA LEU A 266 -20.77 -16.31 -8.55
C LEU A 266 -21.85 -15.69 -7.67
N PRO A 267 -23.08 -15.59 -8.16
CA PRO A 267 -24.19 -15.07 -7.34
C PRO A 267 -24.36 -15.96 -6.09
N GLY A 268 -24.33 -15.33 -4.92
CA GLY A 268 -24.43 -16.02 -3.61
C GLY A 268 -23.09 -16.29 -2.92
N VAL A 269 -21.98 -15.83 -3.49
CA VAL A 269 -20.70 -15.78 -2.79
C VAL A 269 -20.54 -14.42 -2.11
N ASN A 270 -20.21 -14.43 -0.83
CA ASN A 270 -19.88 -13.20 -0.11
C ASN A 270 -18.40 -12.87 -0.33
N LEU A 271 -18.11 -11.62 -0.65
CA LEU A 271 -16.75 -11.12 -0.76
C LEU A 271 -16.48 -10.18 0.42
N VAL A 272 -15.27 -10.26 0.95
CA VAL A 272 -14.77 -9.40 2.04
C VAL A 272 -13.53 -8.68 1.56
N SER A 273 -13.56 -7.35 1.52
CA SER A 273 -12.41 -6.54 1.12
C SER A 273 -12.55 -5.11 1.62
N ASP A 274 -11.49 -4.61 2.24
CA ASP A 274 -11.41 -3.21 2.67
C ASP A 274 -11.25 -2.23 1.49
N GLU A 275 -10.82 -2.71 0.32
CA GLU A 275 -10.55 -1.88 -0.86
C GLU A 275 -11.68 -1.93 -1.90
N ALA A 276 -12.41 -3.04 -1.96
CA ALA A 276 -13.51 -3.19 -2.92
C ALA A 276 -14.80 -2.53 -2.42
N PHE A 277 -15.01 -2.52 -1.12
CA PHE A 277 -16.25 -2.06 -0.49
C PHE A 277 -16.06 -0.73 0.25
N VAL A 278 -15.59 0.27 -0.49
CA VAL A 278 -15.46 1.63 0.02
C VAL A 278 -16.74 2.44 -0.23
N LEU A 279 -17.01 3.44 0.61
CA LEU A 279 -18.19 4.29 0.49
C LEU A 279 -18.34 4.92 -0.91
N GLY A 280 -17.21 5.27 -1.54
CA GLY A 280 -17.19 5.82 -2.90
C GLY A 280 -17.60 4.86 -4.02
N ALA A 281 -17.70 3.55 -3.76
CA ALA A 281 -18.23 2.57 -4.72
C ALA A 281 -19.76 2.49 -4.72
N SER A 282 -20.44 2.95 -3.66
CA SER A 282 -21.88 2.85 -3.49
C SER A 282 -22.64 3.83 -4.40
N LEU A 283 -23.56 3.32 -5.21
CA LEU A 283 -24.46 4.15 -6.01
C LEU A 283 -25.36 5.03 -5.14
N ALA A 284 -25.89 4.48 -4.04
CA ALA A 284 -26.77 5.21 -3.14
C ALA A 284 -26.03 6.37 -2.45
N VAL A 285 -24.85 6.11 -1.91
CA VAL A 285 -24.04 7.15 -1.26
C VAL A 285 -23.58 8.22 -2.26
N ASN A 286 -23.09 7.80 -3.44
CA ASN A 286 -22.73 8.74 -4.50
C ASN A 286 -23.91 9.60 -4.98
N THR A 287 -25.14 9.07 -4.96
CA THR A 287 -26.33 9.85 -5.26
C THR A 287 -26.54 10.95 -4.22
N ILE A 288 -26.42 10.64 -2.92
CA ILE A 288 -26.50 11.64 -1.84
C ILE A 288 -25.45 12.74 -2.01
N ILE A 289 -24.21 12.35 -2.18
CA ILE A 289 -23.08 13.29 -2.32
C ILE A 289 -23.22 14.15 -3.58
N THR A 290 -23.61 13.55 -4.71
CA THR A 290 -23.78 14.29 -5.96
C THR A 290 -24.97 15.27 -5.86
N ALA A 291 -26.05 14.88 -5.19
CA ALA A 291 -27.16 15.79 -4.90
C ALA A 291 -26.70 16.98 -4.01
N MET A 292 -25.87 16.71 -3.00
CA MET A 292 -25.25 17.75 -2.16
C MET A 292 -24.36 18.68 -2.99
N ARG A 293 -23.57 18.16 -3.97
CA ARG A 293 -22.75 19.00 -4.87
C ARG A 293 -23.62 19.94 -5.71
N VAL A 294 -24.71 19.42 -6.28
CA VAL A 294 -25.67 20.23 -7.04
C VAL A 294 -26.29 21.33 -6.18
N LEU A 295 -26.58 21.04 -4.90
CA LEU A 295 -27.05 22.06 -3.94
C LEU A 295 -25.98 23.09 -3.58
N ALA A 296 -24.73 22.67 -3.45
CA ALA A 296 -23.61 23.56 -3.12
C ALA A 296 -23.22 24.50 -4.30
N ASN A 297 -23.44 24.04 -5.54
CA ASN A 297 -23.16 24.79 -6.76
C ASN A 297 -24.16 24.42 -7.87
N GLU A 298 -25.16 25.28 -8.06
CA GLU A 298 -26.21 25.09 -9.08
C GLU A 298 -25.68 25.20 -10.52
N ASP A 299 -24.53 25.80 -10.75
CA ASP A 299 -23.94 25.97 -12.07
C ASP A 299 -23.05 24.79 -12.50
N ASP A 300 -22.85 23.80 -11.61
CA ASP A 300 -22.10 22.60 -11.90
C ASP A 300 -22.89 21.61 -12.76
N ILE A 301 -22.76 21.78 -14.09
CA ILE A 301 -23.44 20.96 -15.09
C ILE A 301 -22.99 19.50 -14.99
N LEU A 302 -21.72 19.23 -14.64
CA LEU A 302 -21.20 17.87 -14.53
C LEU A 302 -21.87 17.12 -13.38
N SER A 303 -21.96 17.73 -12.20
CA SER A 303 -22.67 17.13 -11.06
C SER A 303 -24.16 16.93 -11.36
N LYS A 304 -24.82 17.85 -12.07
CA LYS A 304 -26.20 17.67 -12.50
C LYS A 304 -26.37 16.49 -13.46
N ALA A 305 -25.53 16.37 -14.48
CA ALA A 305 -25.56 15.26 -15.43
C ALA A 305 -25.27 13.91 -14.73
N THR A 306 -24.33 13.90 -13.78
CA THR A 306 -24.02 12.72 -12.97
C THR A 306 -25.20 12.31 -12.11
N LEU A 307 -25.88 13.29 -11.46
CA LEU A 307 -27.06 13.01 -10.64
C LEU A 307 -28.23 12.50 -11.49
N ALA A 308 -28.43 13.07 -12.67
CA ALA A 308 -29.44 12.59 -13.63
C ALA A 308 -29.15 11.13 -14.04
N ARG A 309 -27.88 10.79 -14.32
CA ARG A 309 -27.44 9.42 -14.61
C ARG A 309 -27.75 8.46 -13.44
N TYR A 310 -27.40 8.84 -12.22
CA TYR A 310 -27.68 8.01 -11.05
C TYR A 310 -29.20 7.83 -10.85
N THR A 311 -29.98 8.88 -11.09
CA THR A 311 -31.45 8.80 -11.03
C THR A 311 -32.00 7.77 -12.01
N LEU A 312 -31.51 7.75 -13.27
CA LEU A 312 -31.95 6.77 -14.28
C LEU A 312 -31.51 5.35 -13.91
N LEU A 313 -30.28 5.16 -13.40
CA LEU A 313 -29.80 3.85 -12.91
C LEU A 313 -30.67 3.32 -11.75
N LEU A 314 -31.07 4.18 -10.81
CA LEU A 314 -31.92 3.80 -9.67
C LEU A 314 -33.31 3.32 -10.09
N ILE A 315 -33.83 3.77 -11.23
CA ILE A 315 -35.12 3.32 -11.78
C ILE A 315 -34.95 2.18 -12.82
N GLY A 316 -33.75 1.63 -12.97
CA GLY A 316 -33.48 0.48 -13.84
C GLY A 316 -33.44 0.79 -15.34
N GLN A 317 -33.10 2.02 -15.71
CA GLN A 317 -32.89 2.42 -17.09
C GLN A 317 -31.41 2.35 -17.46
N ASP A 318 -31.04 1.39 -18.31
CA ASP A 318 -29.65 1.14 -18.69
C ASP A 318 -29.12 2.06 -19.82
N ASP A 319 -29.97 2.60 -20.69
CA ASP A 319 -29.58 3.50 -21.79
C ASP A 319 -29.47 4.97 -21.34
N THR A 320 -28.73 5.17 -20.25
CA THR A 320 -28.69 6.45 -19.54
C THR A 320 -27.95 7.55 -20.27
N ALA A 321 -26.94 7.22 -21.10
CA ALA A 321 -26.13 8.22 -21.78
C ALA A 321 -26.93 8.96 -22.88
N ALA A 322 -27.69 8.23 -23.69
CA ALA A 322 -28.54 8.81 -24.73
C ALA A 322 -29.62 9.73 -24.16
N ASP A 323 -30.23 9.34 -23.05
CA ASP A 323 -31.26 10.14 -22.38
C ASP A 323 -30.69 11.40 -21.74
N ILE A 324 -29.51 11.34 -21.13
CA ILE A 324 -28.83 12.52 -20.58
C ILE A 324 -28.52 13.53 -21.69
N PHE A 325 -27.97 13.06 -22.83
CA PHE A 325 -27.65 13.94 -23.96
C PHE A 325 -28.90 14.58 -24.57
N ARG A 326 -30.04 13.88 -24.61
CA ARG A 326 -31.33 14.44 -25.08
C ARG A 326 -31.85 15.55 -24.17
N HIS A 327 -31.54 15.51 -22.88
CA HIS A 327 -32.04 16.43 -21.86
C HIS A 327 -30.97 17.40 -21.35
N MET A 328 -29.84 17.57 -22.07
CA MET A 328 -28.75 18.47 -21.63
C MET A 328 -29.21 19.90 -21.31
N ASP A 329 -30.20 20.41 -22.03
CA ASP A 329 -30.76 21.76 -21.81
C ASP A 329 -31.63 21.86 -20.56
N ASN A 330 -32.19 20.72 -20.09
CA ASN A 330 -33.04 20.67 -18.90
C ASN A 330 -32.89 19.35 -18.13
N LEU A 331 -31.76 19.14 -17.50
CA LEU A 331 -31.45 17.96 -16.68
C LEU A 331 -32.40 17.81 -15.47
N ASP A 332 -33.02 18.91 -15.03
CA ASP A 332 -33.97 18.91 -13.91
C ASP A 332 -35.26 18.09 -14.21
N ASP A 333 -35.60 17.85 -15.47
CA ASP A 333 -36.76 17.02 -15.84
C ASP A 333 -36.57 15.54 -15.45
N ILE A 334 -35.32 15.06 -15.43
CA ILE A 334 -34.96 13.69 -15.03
C ILE A 334 -35.02 13.53 -13.50
N LEU A 335 -34.74 14.61 -12.76
CA LEU A 335 -34.64 14.56 -11.31
C LEU A 335 -36.04 14.44 -10.61
N PRO A 336 -36.10 13.82 -9.43
CA PRO A 336 -37.32 13.75 -8.63
C PRO A 336 -37.90 15.14 -8.40
N LYS A 337 -39.25 15.26 -8.46
CA LYS A 337 -39.95 16.56 -8.31
C LYS A 337 -39.51 17.34 -7.07
N ALA A 338 -39.32 16.64 -5.94
CA ALA A 338 -38.91 17.23 -4.67
C ALA A 338 -37.41 17.69 -4.66
N PHE A 339 -36.62 17.43 -5.72
CA PHE A 339 -35.24 17.89 -5.88
C PHE A 339 -35.09 18.90 -7.02
N ARG A 340 -36.16 19.28 -7.70
CA ARG A 340 -36.08 20.26 -8.80
C ARG A 340 -35.70 21.64 -8.29
N LYS A 341 -35.27 22.52 -9.18
CA LYS A 341 -34.73 23.86 -8.88
C LYS A 341 -35.63 24.66 -7.89
N ALA A 342 -36.96 24.58 -8.01
CA ALA A 342 -37.87 25.30 -7.13
C ALA A 342 -37.80 24.87 -5.65
N GLU A 343 -37.42 23.62 -5.37
CA GLU A 343 -37.40 23.04 -4.02
C GLU A 343 -36.02 23.14 -3.35
N ARG A 344 -34.95 23.40 -4.11
CA ARG A 344 -33.57 23.36 -3.61
C ARG A 344 -33.28 24.40 -2.51
N GLN A 345 -33.88 25.57 -2.59
CA GLN A 345 -33.71 26.61 -1.57
C GLN A 345 -34.25 26.16 -0.20
N VAL A 346 -35.31 25.39 -0.17
CA VAL A 346 -35.87 24.83 1.07
C VAL A 346 -34.95 23.75 1.62
N LEU A 347 -34.34 22.91 0.76
CA LEU A 347 -33.38 21.89 1.17
C LEU A 347 -32.12 22.49 1.82
N LEU A 348 -31.61 23.61 1.30
CA LEU A 348 -30.46 24.31 1.83
C LEU A 348 -30.66 24.92 3.23
N THR A 349 -31.89 25.03 3.71
CA THR A 349 -32.15 25.53 5.08
C THR A 349 -31.93 24.47 6.17
N LYS A 350 -31.81 23.17 5.76
CA LYS A 350 -31.67 22.06 6.69
C LYS A 350 -30.24 21.89 7.19
N PRO A 351 -30.06 21.43 8.44
CA PRO A 351 -28.78 20.92 8.90
C PRO A 351 -28.23 19.82 7.96
N VAL A 352 -26.90 19.74 7.81
CA VAL A 352 -26.30 18.85 6.79
C VAL A 352 -26.70 17.38 6.96
N TYR A 353 -26.80 16.89 8.19
CA TYR A 353 -27.24 15.51 8.44
C TYR A 353 -28.71 15.30 7.99
N GLU A 354 -29.61 16.18 8.40
CA GLU A 354 -31.03 16.13 8.00
C GLU A 354 -31.20 16.32 6.47
N LEU A 355 -30.33 17.12 5.86
CA LEU A 355 -30.28 17.27 4.40
C LEU A 355 -29.94 15.94 3.73
N ALA A 356 -28.94 15.20 4.23
CA ALA A 356 -28.58 13.87 3.72
C ALA A 356 -29.74 12.87 3.84
N GLU A 357 -30.44 12.84 4.99
CA GLU A 357 -31.61 11.98 5.20
C GLU A 357 -32.78 12.37 4.26
N THR A 358 -32.95 13.67 4.04
CA THR A 358 -33.98 14.16 3.12
C THR A 358 -33.68 13.72 1.68
N ILE A 359 -32.41 13.85 1.24
CA ILE A 359 -31.97 13.39 -0.09
C ILE A 359 -32.15 11.86 -0.20
N TYR A 360 -31.75 11.09 0.81
CA TYR A 360 -31.96 9.65 0.87
C TYR A 360 -33.43 9.28 0.63
N SER A 361 -34.37 10.03 1.25
CA SER A 361 -35.80 9.82 1.09
C SER A 361 -36.32 10.23 -0.30
N ILE A 362 -35.87 11.39 -0.82
CA ILE A 362 -36.30 11.92 -2.13
C ILE A 362 -35.94 10.95 -3.27
N PHE A 363 -34.75 10.37 -3.23
CA PHE A 363 -34.26 9.42 -4.25
C PHE A 363 -34.66 7.96 -3.97
N SER A 364 -35.48 7.72 -2.91
CA SER A 364 -35.98 6.39 -2.53
C SER A 364 -34.88 5.34 -2.36
N LEU A 365 -33.74 5.75 -1.81
CA LEU A 365 -32.52 4.91 -1.72
C LEU A 365 -32.69 3.69 -0.80
N ALA A 366 -33.72 3.65 0.05
CA ALA A 366 -34.11 2.48 0.82
C ALA A 366 -34.47 1.25 -0.04
N SER A 367 -34.87 1.49 -1.29
CA SER A 367 -35.30 0.41 -2.21
C SER A 367 -34.11 -0.25 -2.93
N VAL A 368 -32.90 0.33 -2.82
CA VAL A 368 -31.68 -0.21 -3.47
C VAL A 368 -31.16 -1.38 -2.65
N ARG A 369 -31.30 -2.57 -3.20
CA ARG A 369 -30.85 -3.80 -2.53
C ARG A 369 -29.31 -3.79 -2.43
N GLU A 370 -28.80 -4.42 -1.35
CA GLU A 370 -27.35 -4.59 -1.11
C GLU A 370 -26.58 -3.30 -0.75
N GLU A 371 -27.22 -2.13 -0.74
CA GLU A 371 -26.57 -0.85 -0.41
C GLU A 371 -26.77 -0.43 1.06
N THR A 372 -27.53 -1.17 1.85
CA THR A 372 -27.87 -0.80 3.24
C THR A 372 -26.65 -0.62 4.13
N ALA A 373 -25.64 -1.51 4.00
CA ALA A 373 -24.42 -1.42 4.78
C ALA A 373 -23.63 -0.14 4.46
N TYR A 374 -23.55 0.25 3.19
CA TYR A 374 -22.93 1.50 2.74
C TYR A 374 -23.63 2.72 3.31
N ILE A 375 -24.96 2.70 3.25
CA ILE A 375 -25.79 3.81 3.74
C ILE A 375 -25.60 3.97 5.26
N CYS A 376 -25.67 2.89 6.03
CA CYS A 376 -25.44 2.94 7.47
C CYS A 376 -24.04 3.48 7.79
N LYS A 377 -22.99 2.93 7.17
CA LYS A 377 -21.61 3.39 7.38
C LYS A 377 -21.41 4.85 6.98
N PHE A 378 -22.06 5.30 5.90
CA PHE A 378 -22.03 6.71 5.48
C PHE A 378 -22.63 7.62 6.55
N PHE A 379 -23.83 7.31 7.06
CA PHE A 379 -24.47 8.13 8.09
C PHE A 379 -23.71 8.12 9.40
N ASP A 380 -23.15 6.99 9.83
CA ASP A 380 -22.28 6.90 11.00
C ASP A 380 -21.01 7.76 10.84
N THR A 381 -20.40 7.71 9.66
CA THR A 381 -19.20 8.51 9.34
C THR A 381 -19.53 10.00 9.31
N LEU A 382 -20.65 10.37 8.70
CA LEU A 382 -21.14 11.76 8.64
C LEU A 382 -21.47 12.27 10.04
N ALA A 383 -22.16 11.49 10.87
CA ALA A 383 -22.50 11.85 12.24
C ALA A 383 -21.24 12.08 13.08
N THR A 384 -20.25 11.20 12.97
CA THR A 384 -18.97 11.35 13.66
C THR A 384 -18.26 12.64 13.25
N PHE A 385 -18.14 12.90 11.96
CA PHE A 385 -17.49 14.13 11.47
C PHE A 385 -18.20 15.39 11.97
N LEU A 386 -19.54 15.41 11.93
CA LEU A 386 -20.34 16.56 12.38
C LEU A 386 -20.35 16.74 13.91
N SER A 387 -20.05 15.68 14.69
CA SER A 387 -19.88 15.78 16.15
C SER A 387 -18.55 16.43 16.53
N ASP A 388 -17.51 16.18 15.74
CA ASP A 388 -16.17 16.69 16.03
C ASP A 388 -15.97 18.15 15.54
N TYR A 389 -16.70 18.55 14.49
CA TYR A 389 -16.55 19.87 13.88
C TYR A 389 -17.90 20.46 13.43
N PRO A 390 -18.21 21.74 13.77
CA PRO A 390 -19.33 22.44 13.16
C PRO A 390 -19.01 22.66 11.67
N ALA A 391 -19.56 21.80 10.81
CA ALA A 391 -19.22 21.76 9.40
C ALA A 391 -20.36 22.28 8.51
N THR A 392 -20.01 23.04 7.49
CA THR A 392 -20.89 23.46 6.41
C THR A 392 -21.02 22.33 5.37
N LEU A 393 -21.99 22.45 4.45
CA LEU A 393 -22.12 21.55 3.32
C LEU A 393 -20.83 21.43 2.49
N LYS A 394 -20.12 22.56 2.30
CA LYS A 394 -18.82 22.56 1.58
C LYS A 394 -17.73 21.81 2.33
N ASP A 395 -17.72 21.89 3.64
CA ASP A 395 -16.74 21.18 4.46
C ASP A 395 -16.97 19.66 4.40
N VAL A 396 -18.23 19.22 4.43
CA VAL A 396 -18.57 17.80 4.27
C VAL A 396 -18.17 17.29 2.88
N LEU A 397 -18.41 18.05 1.82
CA LEU A 397 -18.01 17.65 0.46
C LEU A 397 -16.49 17.57 0.31
N ARG A 398 -15.73 18.47 0.93
CA ARG A 398 -14.27 18.41 0.98
C ARG A 398 -13.79 17.17 1.75
N GLU A 399 -14.34 16.93 2.93
CA GLU A 399 -14.01 15.74 3.73
C GLU A 399 -14.38 14.43 3.00
N TRP A 400 -15.46 14.44 2.23
CA TRP A 400 -15.79 13.32 1.36
C TRP A 400 -14.69 13.04 0.34
N ASP A 401 -14.24 14.06 -0.37
CA ASP A 401 -13.23 13.94 -1.42
C ASP A 401 -11.85 13.53 -0.86
N GLU A 402 -11.52 14.03 0.32
CA GLU A 402 -10.22 13.80 0.96
C GLU A 402 -10.14 12.46 1.72
N ASN A 403 -11.22 12.04 2.39
CA ASN A 403 -11.15 10.95 3.36
C ASN A 403 -12.35 9.98 3.31
N MET A 404 -13.59 10.48 3.33
CA MET A 404 -14.76 9.62 3.57
C MET A 404 -15.00 8.62 2.44
N CYS A 405 -14.77 9.01 1.17
CA CYS A 405 -15.02 8.16 0.01
C CYS A 405 -14.20 6.87 0.03
N THR A 406 -13.05 6.86 0.70
CA THR A 406 -12.14 5.70 0.82
C THR A 406 -12.39 4.84 2.05
N LYS A 407 -13.33 5.23 2.94
CA LYS A 407 -13.64 4.43 4.12
C LYS A 407 -14.37 3.16 3.73
N ALA A 408 -13.85 2.03 4.21
CA ALA A 408 -14.39 0.71 3.97
C ALA A 408 -15.56 0.40 4.92
N ILE A 409 -16.43 -0.51 4.47
CA ILE A 409 -17.40 -1.17 5.33
C ILE A 409 -16.67 -2.27 6.10
N GLU A 410 -16.66 -2.19 7.41
CA GLU A 410 -16.11 -3.25 8.26
C GLU A 410 -16.99 -4.50 8.17
N SER A 411 -16.39 -5.64 7.83
CA SER A 411 -17.08 -6.91 7.70
C SER A 411 -16.35 -8.03 8.44
N ASP A 412 -15.94 -7.78 9.69
CA ASP A 412 -15.09 -8.70 10.46
C ASP A 412 -15.74 -10.08 10.74
N ASP A 413 -17.07 -10.20 10.69
CA ASP A 413 -17.79 -11.44 11.00
C ASP A 413 -18.49 -12.11 9.79
N VAL A 414 -18.29 -11.63 8.58
CA VAL A 414 -18.94 -12.20 7.39
C VAL A 414 -18.18 -13.42 6.92
N ASP A 415 -18.88 -14.57 6.76
CA ASP A 415 -18.34 -15.75 6.05
C ASP A 415 -18.26 -15.42 4.56
N GLY A 416 -17.09 -14.97 4.09
CA GLY A 416 -16.86 -14.53 2.72
C GLY A 416 -15.44 -14.75 2.26
N ILE A 417 -15.24 -14.81 0.95
CA ILE A 417 -13.93 -14.89 0.30
C ILE A 417 -13.21 -13.57 0.50
N ARG A 418 -11.99 -13.62 1.03
CA ARG A 418 -11.22 -12.40 1.29
C ARG A 418 -10.44 -11.96 0.05
N LEU A 419 -10.68 -10.74 -0.41
CA LEU A 419 -9.89 -10.05 -1.43
C LEU A 419 -8.99 -9.03 -0.75
N ILE A 420 -7.67 -9.22 -0.84
CA ILE A 420 -6.71 -8.39 -0.08
C ILE A 420 -5.41 -8.24 -0.87
N THR A 421 -4.69 -7.15 -0.65
CA THR A 421 -3.34 -7.02 -1.23
C THR A 421 -2.32 -7.83 -0.44
N ILE A 422 -1.25 -8.28 -1.12
CA ILE A 422 -0.14 -9.01 -0.49
C ILE A 422 0.45 -8.20 0.69
N HIS A 423 0.55 -6.87 0.58
CA HIS A 423 1.04 -6.04 1.68
C HIS A 423 0.18 -6.10 2.94
N LYS A 424 -1.15 -6.13 2.77
CA LYS A 424 -2.08 -6.19 3.89
C LYS A 424 -2.27 -7.61 4.42
N SER A 425 -1.93 -8.64 3.62
CA SER A 425 -1.98 -10.03 4.07
C SER A 425 -0.80 -10.44 4.96
N LYS A 426 0.24 -9.60 5.06
CA LYS A 426 1.38 -9.87 5.94
C LYS A 426 0.92 -10.10 7.38
N GLY A 427 1.39 -11.20 7.99
CA GLY A 427 1.00 -11.61 9.34
C GLY A 427 -0.33 -12.38 9.41
N LEU A 428 -1.09 -12.48 8.31
CA LEU A 428 -2.32 -13.28 8.24
C LEU A 428 -2.03 -14.68 7.71
N GLU A 429 -2.99 -15.60 7.90
CA GLU A 429 -2.90 -16.96 7.38
C GLU A 429 -4.25 -17.41 6.80
N TYR A 430 -4.20 -18.24 5.74
CA TYR A 430 -5.38 -18.73 5.05
C TYR A 430 -5.19 -20.18 4.61
N ASP A 431 -6.27 -20.97 4.67
CA ASP A 431 -6.22 -22.37 4.25
C ASP A 431 -6.01 -22.52 2.74
N ASN A 432 -6.58 -21.62 1.94
CA ASN A 432 -6.51 -21.63 0.49
C ASN A 432 -6.18 -20.23 -0.02
N VAL A 433 -5.07 -20.10 -0.73
CA VAL A 433 -4.58 -18.83 -1.28
C VAL A 433 -4.57 -18.92 -2.81
N ILE A 434 -5.14 -17.92 -3.47
CA ILE A 434 -5.12 -17.75 -4.91
C ILE A 434 -4.38 -16.43 -5.22
N ILE A 435 -3.40 -16.46 -6.11
CA ILE A 435 -2.63 -15.29 -6.51
C ILE A 435 -2.80 -15.07 -8.01
N PRO A 436 -3.87 -14.38 -8.44
CA PRO A 436 -4.05 -14.00 -9.83
C PRO A 436 -3.15 -12.82 -10.19
N PHE A 437 -2.93 -12.59 -11.48
CA PHE A 437 -2.11 -11.48 -11.98
C PHE A 437 -0.69 -11.44 -11.38
N CYS A 438 -0.04 -12.62 -11.29
CA CYS A 438 1.33 -12.75 -10.82
C CYS A 438 2.33 -12.43 -11.96
N ASP A 439 2.07 -11.36 -12.72
CA ASP A 439 2.77 -10.92 -13.92
C ASP A 439 3.32 -9.48 -13.80
N TRP A 440 3.35 -8.95 -12.59
CA TRP A 440 3.87 -7.59 -12.39
C TRP A 440 5.37 -7.50 -12.69
N PRO A 441 5.84 -6.36 -13.22
CA PRO A 441 7.25 -6.16 -13.50
C PRO A 441 8.08 -6.15 -12.21
N LEU A 442 9.25 -6.80 -12.25
CA LEU A 442 10.20 -6.82 -11.13
C LEU A 442 10.80 -5.43 -10.87
N GLU A 443 10.88 -4.59 -11.89
CA GLU A 443 11.30 -3.21 -11.76
C GLU A 443 10.17 -2.25 -12.13
N ARG A 444 10.10 -1.16 -11.41
CA ARG A 444 9.22 -0.04 -11.76
C ARG A 444 10.09 1.15 -12.12
N GLY A 445 9.86 1.69 -13.30
CA GLY A 445 10.37 3.00 -13.66
C GLY A 445 9.83 4.08 -12.71
N GLY A 446 10.51 5.21 -12.66
CA GLY A 446 10.11 6.33 -11.83
C GLY A 446 11.30 7.21 -11.49
N ILE A 447 11.10 8.10 -10.53
CA ILE A 447 12.16 8.98 -10.04
C ILE A 447 12.67 8.43 -8.72
N ILE A 448 13.98 8.22 -8.66
CA ILE A 448 14.72 7.95 -7.44
C ILE A 448 15.32 9.25 -6.90
N TRP A 449 15.40 9.34 -5.58
CA TRP A 449 15.93 10.51 -4.88
C TRP A 449 17.30 10.13 -4.30
N LEU A 450 18.35 10.68 -4.87
CA LEU A 450 19.72 10.37 -4.50
C LEU A 450 20.39 11.55 -3.80
N SER A 451 21.32 11.26 -2.89
CA SER A 451 22.22 12.26 -2.31
C SER A 451 23.53 12.21 -3.08
N PRO A 452 23.84 13.18 -3.95
CA PRO A 452 25.06 13.14 -4.72
C PRO A 452 26.28 13.39 -3.81
N ASP A 453 27.15 12.39 -3.70
CA ASP A 453 28.37 12.49 -2.90
C ASP A 453 29.58 13.02 -3.70
N VAL A 454 29.44 13.14 -5.02
CA VAL A 454 30.50 13.46 -5.97
C VAL A 454 30.17 14.72 -6.77
N ALA A 455 31.20 15.48 -7.13
CA ALA A 455 31.07 16.59 -8.07
C ALA A 455 30.51 16.09 -9.44
N PRO A 456 29.71 16.90 -10.17
CA PRO A 456 29.47 18.32 -9.90
C PRO A 456 28.34 18.61 -8.91
N ASP A 457 27.54 17.62 -8.53
CA ASP A 457 26.24 17.82 -7.89
C ASP A 457 26.27 17.67 -6.35
N LYS A 458 27.44 17.47 -5.76
CA LYS A 458 27.60 17.15 -4.33
C LYS A 458 27.07 18.23 -3.36
N GLU A 459 26.83 19.45 -3.85
CA GLU A 459 26.23 20.53 -3.04
C GLU A 459 24.70 20.42 -2.94
N LEU A 460 24.08 19.58 -3.77
CA LEU A 460 22.65 19.36 -3.71
C LEU A 460 22.32 18.40 -2.56
N PRO A 461 21.33 18.71 -1.72
CA PRO A 461 20.92 17.82 -0.65
C PRO A 461 20.29 16.53 -1.20
N LEU A 462 19.61 16.62 -2.34
CA LEU A 462 18.97 15.53 -3.06
C LEU A 462 18.92 15.84 -4.55
N ALA A 463 19.06 14.81 -5.39
CA ALA A 463 18.86 14.89 -6.83
C ALA A 463 17.73 13.93 -7.24
N PRO A 464 16.65 14.41 -7.85
CA PRO A 464 15.61 13.57 -8.43
C PRO A 464 16.07 13.07 -9.81
N ILE A 465 16.33 11.78 -9.93
CA ILE A 465 16.89 11.12 -11.11
C ILE A 465 15.91 10.10 -11.65
N GLU A 466 15.72 10.03 -12.97
CA GLU A 466 14.91 8.99 -13.59
C GLU A 466 15.63 7.63 -13.52
N PHE A 467 14.93 6.62 -13.02
CA PHE A 467 15.44 5.26 -12.93
C PHE A 467 15.46 4.60 -14.33
N SER A 468 16.60 4.66 -14.99
CA SER A 468 16.82 4.17 -16.35
C SER A 468 18.22 3.64 -16.55
N LYS A 469 18.36 2.35 -16.94
CA LYS A 469 19.65 1.72 -17.19
C LYS A 469 20.48 2.49 -18.22
N THR A 470 19.91 2.76 -19.37
CA THR A 470 20.61 3.45 -20.47
C THR A 470 20.85 4.93 -20.20
N GLY A 471 19.99 5.55 -19.39
CA GLY A 471 20.13 6.96 -18.99
C GLY A 471 21.28 7.18 -18.02
N LEU A 472 21.49 6.25 -17.11
CA LEU A 472 22.48 6.38 -16.02
C LEU A 472 23.85 5.74 -16.34
N ASP A 473 23.96 5.02 -17.46
CA ASP A 473 25.21 4.42 -17.92
C ASP A 473 26.31 5.47 -18.16
N GLY A 474 27.47 5.26 -17.51
CA GLY A 474 28.60 6.17 -17.57
C GLY A 474 28.38 7.54 -16.89
N THR A 475 27.44 7.63 -15.96
CA THR A 475 27.21 8.80 -15.09
C THR A 475 27.71 8.55 -13.67
N ILE A 476 27.73 9.60 -12.82
CA ILE A 476 28.03 9.44 -11.39
C ILE A 476 26.96 8.61 -10.64
N TYR A 477 25.79 8.41 -11.23
CA TYR A 477 24.63 7.71 -10.66
C TYR A 477 24.52 6.24 -11.10
N GLU A 478 25.51 5.73 -11.84
CA GLU A 478 25.48 4.34 -12.34
C GLU A 478 25.46 3.32 -11.19
N ALA A 479 26.28 3.54 -10.18
CA ALA A 479 26.31 2.68 -9.00
C ALA A 479 25.02 2.73 -8.18
N ASP A 480 24.38 3.90 -8.12
CA ASP A 480 23.09 4.07 -7.45
C ASP A 480 21.99 3.35 -8.23
N TYR A 481 22.04 3.35 -9.58
CA TYR A 481 21.13 2.57 -10.40
C TYR A 481 21.26 1.08 -10.09
N GLU A 482 22.48 0.55 -10.09
CA GLU A 482 22.71 -0.87 -9.80
C GLU A 482 22.24 -1.25 -8.39
N ALA A 483 22.50 -0.40 -7.39
CA ALA A 483 22.04 -0.60 -6.03
C ALA A 483 20.51 -0.63 -5.94
N GLU A 484 19.80 0.30 -6.59
CA GLU A 484 18.35 0.36 -6.60
C GLU A 484 17.73 -0.80 -7.41
N HIS A 485 18.35 -1.20 -8.52
CA HIS A 485 17.98 -2.37 -9.30
C HIS A 485 17.93 -3.63 -8.42
N VAL A 486 19.02 -3.90 -7.72
CA VAL A 486 19.10 -5.04 -6.81
C VAL A 486 18.08 -4.95 -5.67
N GLN A 487 17.85 -3.77 -5.10
CA GLN A 487 16.84 -3.58 -4.06
C GLN A 487 15.42 -3.86 -4.59
N ASN A 488 15.11 -3.48 -5.83
CA ASN A 488 13.82 -3.79 -6.47
C ASN A 488 13.62 -5.31 -6.64
N LEU A 489 14.66 -6.05 -7.00
CA LEU A 489 14.61 -7.51 -7.07
C LEU A 489 14.34 -8.12 -5.69
N VAL A 490 15.05 -7.67 -4.65
CA VAL A 490 14.81 -8.12 -3.26
C VAL A 490 13.39 -7.84 -2.81
N ASP A 491 12.88 -6.63 -3.07
CA ASP A 491 11.50 -6.25 -2.70
C ASP A 491 10.47 -7.17 -3.35
N ASN A 492 10.65 -7.54 -4.62
CA ASN A 492 9.72 -8.42 -5.32
C ASN A 492 9.85 -9.88 -4.86
N MET A 493 11.06 -10.36 -4.59
CA MET A 493 11.28 -11.68 -4.00
C MET A 493 10.63 -11.77 -2.61
N ASN A 494 10.84 -10.77 -1.76
CA ASN A 494 10.23 -10.69 -0.44
C ASN A 494 8.69 -10.65 -0.54
N LEU A 495 8.15 -9.92 -1.52
CA LEU A 495 6.71 -9.86 -1.73
C LEU A 495 6.12 -11.22 -2.09
N LEU A 496 6.79 -11.97 -2.98
CA LEU A 496 6.39 -13.35 -3.30
C LEU A 496 6.54 -14.26 -2.08
N TYR A 497 7.62 -14.09 -1.30
CA TYR A 497 7.84 -14.87 -0.10
C TYR A 497 6.70 -14.69 0.91
N VAL A 498 6.29 -13.46 1.19
CA VAL A 498 5.14 -13.16 2.06
C VAL A 498 3.84 -13.76 1.51
N ALA A 499 3.64 -13.73 0.19
CA ALA A 499 2.43 -14.28 -0.43
C ALA A 499 2.37 -15.82 -0.40
N PHE A 500 3.54 -16.50 -0.40
CA PHE A 500 3.62 -17.96 -0.47
C PHE A 500 3.75 -18.64 0.90
N THR A 501 4.17 -17.90 1.92
CA THR A 501 4.38 -18.38 3.30
C THR A 501 3.35 -17.86 4.27
#